data_b0705dcce38db4d64bae7e47946014b4
#
_entry.id   b0705dcce38db4d64bae7e47946014b4
#
_cell.length_a   1.000
_cell.length_b   1.000
_cell.length_c   1.000
_cell.angle_alpha   90.00
_cell.angle_beta   90.00
_cell.angle_gamma   90.00
#
_symmetry.space_group_name_H-M   'P 1'
#
loop_
_entity.id
_entity.type
_entity.pdbx_description
1 polymer ?
#
loop_
_entity_poly.entity_id
_entity_poly.type
_entity_poly.pdbx_seq_one_letter_code
_entity_poly.pdbx_strand_id
1 'polypeptide(L)'
;MRSTRTLAVVTAFALPLTLAACGNDDGGDGAAGTGGDGDTRTLRLAHSYTDTQPQSECGAQVIAEEVAAADVGLEVEIFGGSQLGGDADRISAVVSGDIDMDIQGASALGAVYDPIGIIDGAYVFEDGQQLSDFVAGEDSQQMRDAFTEASGVTVLGAWSAGARHFTANQPIRTPEDLQGLRMRFPNSPQFLMNAEAMGAEATEVAYEELYLALQQGTVDGQENPIVNIDAISLAEVQDYLSLSGHQLNFNLVIVGPVWEELTEEQQTALQEAVTEAVAQVPGCVEETEAEALEKWRSSGDMEIVEDVDVDAFRTRAQEYFEQNLEGDTLELYQTIQSSIGG
;
A
#
# COMPACT_ATOMS: atom_id res chain seq x y z
N MET A 1 41.50 -35.59 33.59
CA MET A 1 42.93 -35.26 33.67
C MET A 1 43.24 -34.08 32.77
N ARG A 2 43.81 -33.05 33.37
CA ARG A 2 44.48 -31.86 32.82
C ARG A 2 43.67 -30.82 32.05
N SER A 3 43.30 -29.81 32.84
CA SER A 3 43.00 -28.46 32.52
C SER A 3 44.19 -27.73 31.86
N THR A 4 43.96 -26.94 30.82
CA THR A 4 44.86 -25.87 30.43
C THR A 4 44.06 -24.55 30.26
N ARG A 5 44.33 -23.64 31.22
CA ARG A 5 43.86 -22.25 31.18
C ARG A 5 44.85 -21.44 30.32
N THR A 6 44.31 -20.70 29.36
CA THR A 6 45.08 -19.69 28.62
C THR A 6 44.66 -18.28 29.10
N LEU A 7 45.62 -17.53 29.63
CA LEU A 7 45.50 -16.12 30.00
C LEU A 7 45.43 -15.25 28.74
N ALA A 8 44.46 -14.33 28.68
CA ALA A 8 44.46 -13.23 27.72
C ALA A 8 45.04 -11.97 28.40
N VAL A 9 46.05 -11.41 27.74
CA VAL A 9 46.71 -10.14 28.15
C VAL A 9 45.90 -8.99 27.55
N VAL A 10 45.44 -8.06 28.41
CA VAL A 10 44.82 -6.79 28.04
C VAL A 10 45.89 -5.74 27.91
N THR A 11 46.09 -5.20 26.72
CA THR A 11 46.97 -4.06 26.48
C THR A 11 46.12 -2.79 26.36
N ALA A 12 46.26 -1.91 27.35
CA ALA A 12 45.63 -0.60 27.36
C ALA A 12 46.45 0.39 26.52
N PHE A 13 45.82 1.02 25.53
CA PHE A 13 46.39 2.16 24.78
C PHE A 13 45.78 3.45 25.35
N ALA A 14 46.65 4.31 25.90
CA ALA A 14 46.30 5.65 26.34
C ALA A 14 46.55 6.65 25.18
N LEU A 15 45.53 7.42 24.82
CA LEU A 15 45.65 8.60 23.94
C LEU A 15 45.82 9.87 24.78
N PRO A 16 46.71 10.80 24.42
CA PRO A 16 46.81 12.08 25.12
C PRO A 16 45.82 13.11 24.54
N LEU A 17 45.12 13.80 25.48
CA LEU A 17 44.38 15.04 25.20
C LEU A 17 45.40 16.19 24.97
N THR A 18 45.24 16.90 23.85
CA THR A 18 45.81 18.22 23.66
C THR A 18 44.74 19.29 23.79
N LEU A 19 44.76 20.06 24.85
CA LEU A 19 44.08 21.35 24.98
C LEU A 19 44.90 22.40 24.17
N ALA A 20 44.22 23.15 23.27
CA ALA A 20 44.72 24.42 22.81
C ALA A 20 43.68 25.50 23.09
N ALA A 21 44.15 26.54 23.77
CA ALA A 21 43.37 27.64 24.32
C ALA A 21 43.37 28.84 23.36
N CYS A 22 42.23 29.57 23.39
CA CYS A 22 41.99 31.01 23.26
C CYS A 22 42.96 31.88 22.42
N GLY A 23 42.37 32.58 21.48
CA GLY A 23 42.85 33.86 20.96
C GLY A 23 41.68 34.68 20.48
N ASN A 24 41.37 35.75 21.21
CA ASN A 24 40.40 36.80 20.90
C ASN A 24 41.11 37.86 20.04
N ASP A 25 40.50 38.33 18.96
CA ASP A 25 40.54 39.76 18.63
C ASP A 25 39.59 40.16 17.48
N ASP A 26 39.03 41.28 17.69
CA ASP A 26 38.17 42.21 17.04
C ASP A 26 38.18 42.42 15.52
N GLY A 27 36.97 42.67 15.01
CA GLY A 27 36.73 43.81 14.11
C GLY A 27 36.69 43.51 12.60
N GLY A 28 35.54 43.62 11.98
CA GLY A 28 35.41 43.79 10.54
C GLY A 28 33.99 43.62 10.01
N ASP A 29 33.27 44.74 9.86
CA ASP A 29 32.06 44.85 9.07
C ASP A 29 32.17 44.20 7.68
N GLY A 30 31.05 43.56 7.24
CA GLY A 30 30.81 43.55 5.82
C GLY A 30 30.14 42.28 5.25
N ALA A 31 28.98 42.52 4.78
CA ALA A 31 28.21 41.73 3.81
C ALA A 31 27.33 40.62 4.37
N ALA A 32 26.06 40.96 4.46
CA ALA A 32 24.97 40.02 4.40
C ALA A 32 25.10 39.13 3.16
N GLY A 33 25.54 37.92 3.39
CA GLY A 33 25.39 36.80 2.48
C GLY A 33 24.09 36.09 2.91
N THR A 34 22.98 36.45 2.30
CA THR A 34 21.78 35.62 2.28
C THR A 34 22.07 34.41 1.41
N GLY A 35 22.53 33.36 2.01
CA GLY A 35 22.61 32.02 1.49
C GLY A 35 22.20 31.14 2.64
N GLY A 36 20.91 30.96 2.82
CA GLY A 36 20.37 29.93 3.68
C GLY A 36 20.69 28.59 3.02
N ASP A 37 21.71 27.92 3.53
CA ASP A 37 21.84 26.48 3.42
C ASP A 37 20.76 25.95 4.38
N GLY A 38 19.48 25.97 3.91
CA GLY A 38 18.37 25.37 4.63
C GLY A 38 18.60 23.87 4.59
N ASP A 39 18.75 23.28 5.78
CA ASP A 39 18.81 21.82 5.92
C ASP A 39 17.66 21.22 5.12
N THR A 40 17.98 20.46 4.06
CA THR A 40 16.99 19.70 3.29
C THR A 40 16.38 18.65 4.21
N ARG A 41 15.04 18.66 4.31
CA ARG A 41 14.31 17.65 5.08
C ARG A 41 14.04 16.46 4.19
N THR A 42 14.37 15.25 4.64
CA THR A 42 14.10 14.01 3.94
C THR A 42 12.91 13.31 4.59
N LEU A 43 11.86 13.02 3.81
CA LEU A 43 10.72 12.20 4.20
C LEU A 43 10.96 10.75 3.77
N ARG A 44 10.65 9.79 4.64
CA ARG A 44 10.70 8.36 4.34
C ARG A 44 9.33 7.91 3.81
N LEU A 45 9.28 7.48 2.54
CA LEU A 45 8.10 6.90 1.90
C LEU A 45 8.27 5.38 1.83
N ALA A 46 7.42 4.66 2.54
CA ALA A 46 7.43 3.20 2.57
C ALA A 46 6.31 2.58 1.70
N HIS A 47 6.51 1.34 1.24
CA HIS A 47 5.49 0.54 0.57
C HIS A 47 5.88 -0.94 0.44
N SER A 48 4.92 -1.82 0.08
CA SER A 48 5.14 -3.27 -0.08
C SER A 48 5.62 -3.67 -1.48
N TYR A 49 5.58 -2.78 -2.46
CA TYR A 49 5.79 -3.07 -3.87
C TYR A 49 7.28 -3.21 -4.22
N THR A 50 7.60 -4.06 -5.20
CA THR A 50 8.96 -4.12 -5.78
C THR A 50 9.25 -2.88 -6.63
N ASP A 51 10.52 -2.63 -6.91
CA ASP A 51 10.96 -1.44 -7.65
C ASP A 51 10.36 -1.32 -9.07
N THR A 52 9.95 -2.46 -9.66
CA THR A 52 9.41 -2.54 -11.02
C THR A 52 7.88 -2.57 -11.09
N GLN A 53 7.19 -2.51 -9.95
CA GLN A 53 5.73 -2.43 -9.95
C GLN A 53 5.24 -1.01 -10.23
N PRO A 54 4.09 -0.83 -10.91
CA PRO A 54 3.53 0.50 -11.22
C PRO A 54 3.42 1.44 -10.02
N GLN A 55 3.07 0.92 -8.86
CA GLN A 55 2.98 1.69 -7.61
C GLN A 55 4.33 2.26 -7.16
N SER A 56 5.45 1.61 -7.54
CA SER A 56 6.79 2.11 -7.30
C SER A 56 7.25 3.03 -8.44
N GLU A 57 7.24 2.56 -9.69
CA GLU A 57 7.79 3.31 -10.84
C GLU A 57 6.97 4.57 -11.16
N CYS A 58 5.63 4.44 -11.25
CA CYS A 58 4.75 5.54 -11.62
C CYS A 58 4.14 6.25 -10.39
N GLY A 59 4.34 5.69 -9.19
CA GLY A 59 3.86 6.25 -7.93
C GLY A 59 5.00 6.84 -7.10
N ALA A 60 5.66 6.03 -6.29
CA ALA A 60 6.66 6.49 -5.33
C ALA A 60 7.83 7.25 -5.98
N GLN A 61 8.34 6.76 -7.13
CA GLN A 61 9.46 7.42 -7.84
C GLN A 61 9.03 8.77 -8.42
N VAL A 62 7.83 8.87 -8.99
CA VAL A 62 7.29 10.15 -9.50
C VAL A 62 7.15 11.15 -8.35
N ILE A 63 6.63 10.74 -7.19
CA ILE A 63 6.54 11.60 -6.02
C ILE A 63 7.93 12.12 -5.60
N ALA A 64 8.92 11.24 -5.54
CA ALA A 64 10.28 11.62 -5.14
C ALA A 64 10.94 12.58 -6.15
N GLU A 65 10.77 12.32 -7.45
CA GLU A 65 11.35 13.15 -8.53
C GLU A 65 10.72 14.54 -8.58
N GLU A 66 9.37 14.63 -8.49
CA GLU A 66 8.66 15.92 -8.52
C GLU A 66 8.94 16.77 -7.29
N VAL A 67 9.00 16.16 -6.08
CA VAL A 67 9.39 16.87 -4.85
C VAL A 67 10.81 17.41 -4.96
N ALA A 68 11.76 16.63 -5.46
CA ALA A 68 13.13 17.08 -5.66
C ALA A 68 13.23 18.20 -6.72
N ALA A 69 12.41 18.13 -7.78
CA ALA A 69 12.38 19.14 -8.84
C ALA A 69 11.79 20.49 -8.36
N ALA A 70 10.94 20.48 -7.34
CA ALA A 70 10.37 21.69 -6.76
C ALA A 70 11.39 22.56 -6.01
N ASP A 71 12.53 22.01 -5.58
CA ASP A 71 13.65 22.71 -4.90
C ASP A 71 13.21 23.53 -3.67
N VAL A 72 12.30 22.96 -2.87
CA VAL A 72 11.72 23.58 -1.66
C VAL A 72 12.42 23.14 -0.37
N GLY A 73 13.62 22.55 -0.44
CA GLY A 73 14.32 21.99 0.71
C GLY A 73 13.62 20.76 1.29
N LEU A 74 12.97 19.96 0.43
CA LEU A 74 12.31 18.69 0.76
C LEU A 74 12.80 17.62 -0.21
N GLU A 75 13.04 16.40 0.30
CA GLU A 75 13.37 15.21 -0.48
C GLU A 75 12.54 14.03 0.03
N VAL A 76 12.31 13.03 -0.82
CA VAL A 76 11.64 11.78 -0.46
C VAL A 76 12.58 10.61 -0.69
N GLU A 77 12.85 9.84 0.37
CA GLU A 77 13.61 8.58 0.32
C GLU A 77 12.63 7.40 0.32
N ILE A 78 12.74 6.51 -0.68
CA ILE A 78 11.80 5.40 -0.90
C ILE A 78 12.32 4.12 -0.25
N PHE A 79 11.45 3.44 0.49
CA PHE A 79 11.68 2.14 1.12
C PHE A 79 10.65 1.13 0.61
N GLY A 80 10.91 0.54 -0.56
CA GLY A 80 10.04 -0.45 -1.21
C GLY A 80 10.19 -1.87 -0.66
N GLY A 81 9.35 -2.79 -1.14
CA GLY A 81 9.47 -4.23 -0.86
C GLY A 81 9.34 -4.58 0.63
N SER A 82 8.53 -3.87 1.39
CA SER A 82 8.35 -4.06 2.84
C SER A 82 9.64 -3.95 3.66
N GLN A 83 10.63 -3.16 3.21
CA GLN A 83 11.91 -2.99 3.94
C GLN A 83 11.75 -2.43 5.35
N LEU A 84 10.70 -1.65 5.60
CA LEU A 84 10.38 -1.08 6.91
C LEU A 84 9.30 -1.88 7.67
N GLY A 85 9.02 -3.11 7.28
CA GLY A 85 8.04 -4.00 7.89
C GLY A 85 6.82 -4.28 7.02
N GLY A 86 5.94 -5.19 7.47
CA GLY A 86 4.66 -5.49 6.84
C GLY A 86 3.64 -4.35 7.01
N ASP A 87 2.48 -4.45 6.35
CA ASP A 87 1.48 -3.37 6.29
C ASP A 87 1.08 -2.85 7.69
N ALA A 88 0.77 -3.73 8.62
CA ALA A 88 0.34 -3.33 9.98
C ALA A 88 1.44 -2.58 10.75
N ASP A 89 2.70 -3.02 10.60
CA ASP A 89 3.84 -2.38 11.24
C ASP A 89 4.09 -0.98 10.68
N ARG A 90 4.02 -0.84 9.33
CA ARG A 90 4.22 0.44 8.66
C ARG A 90 3.10 1.43 8.96
N ILE A 91 1.82 1.00 8.94
CA ILE A 91 0.69 1.85 9.34
C ILE A 91 0.89 2.36 10.77
N SER A 92 1.23 1.47 11.71
CA SER A 92 1.53 1.88 13.09
C SER A 92 2.68 2.88 13.18
N ALA A 93 3.73 2.68 12.37
CA ALA A 93 4.89 3.58 12.31
C ALA A 93 4.55 4.95 11.70
N VAL A 94 3.65 5.03 10.71
CA VAL A 94 3.16 6.31 10.17
C VAL A 94 2.31 7.06 11.21
N VAL A 95 1.41 6.36 11.90
CA VAL A 95 0.59 6.95 12.98
C VAL A 95 1.46 7.51 14.11
N SER A 96 2.55 6.80 14.48
CA SER A 96 3.50 7.25 15.52
C SER A 96 4.50 8.31 15.04
N GLY A 97 4.66 8.50 13.73
CA GLY A 97 5.68 9.38 13.14
C GLY A 97 7.06 8.75 13.01
N ASP A 98 7.19 7.42 13.19
CA ASP A 98 8.44 6.69 12.95
C ASP A 98 8.73 6.47 11.47
N ILE A 99 7.69 6.52 10.61
CA ILE A 99 7.74 6.60 9.15
C ILE A 99 6.93 7.83 8.75
N ASP A 100 7.40 8.59 7.75
CA ASP A 100 6.76 9.84 7.36
C ASP A 100 5.57 9.62 6.43
N MET A 101 5.69 8.70 5.47
CA MET A 101 4.70 8.44 4.42
C MET A 101 4.62 6.94 4.11
N ASP A 102 3.45 6.50 3.62
CA ASP A 102 3.27 5.13 3.10
C ASP A 102 2.29 5.11 1.92
N ILE A 103 2.40 4.11 1.07
CA ILE A 103 1.39 3.77 0.05
C ILE A 103 0.66 2.53 0.53
N GLN A 104 -0.61 2.70 0.94
CA GLN A 104 -1.41 1.66 1.59
C GLN A 104 -2.76 1.43 0.94
N GLY A 105 -3.27 0.19 1.03
CA GLY A 105 -4.64 -0.14 0.69
C GLY A 105 -5.66 0.37 1.71
N ALA A 106 -6.84 0.78 1.26
CA ALA A 106 -7.93 1.21 2.14
C ALA A 106 -8.30 0.11 3.15
N SER A 107 -8.32 -1.15 2.73
CA SER A 107 -8.57 -2.31 3.61
C SER A 107 -7.62 -2.39 4.80
N ALA A 108 -6.32 -2.11 4.58
CA ALA A 108 -5.33 -2.16 5.65
C ALA A 108 -5.50 -0.99 6.62
N LEU A 109 -5.85 0.20 6.12
CA LEU A 109 -6.14 1.39 6.93
C LEU A 109 -7.38 1.23 7.80
N GLY A 110 -8.27 0.29 7.47
CA GLY A 110 -9.40 -0.11 8.32
C GLY A 110 -9.00 -0.56 9.72
N ALA A 111 -7.74 -0.99 9.93
CA ALA A 111 -7.22 -1.30 11.26
C ALA A 111 -7.11 -0.06 12.18
N VAL A 112 -7.04 1.15 11.61
CA VAL A 112 -6.94 2.42 12.33
C VAL A 112 -8.29 3.15 12.36
N TYR A 113 -9.02 3.12 11.25
CA TYR A 113 -10.35 3.69 11.11
C TYR A 113 -11.21 2.75 10.26
N ASP A 114 -11.98 1.91 10.92
CA ASP A 114 -12.74 0.81 10.31
C ASP A 114 -13.55 1.21 9.05
N PRO A 115 -14.28 2.33 9.01
CA PRO A 115 -15.10 2.69 7.86
C PRO A 115 -14.34 2.83 6.54
N ILE A 116 -13.06 3.28 6.55
CA ILE A 116 -12.29 3.48 5.31
C ILE A 116 -12.09 2.17 4.55
N GLY A 117 -12.07 1.04 5.27
CA GLY A 117 -11.87 -0.28 4.68
C GLY A 117 -12.93 -0.66 3.65
N ILE A 118 -14.18 -0.16 3.79
CA ILE A 118 -15.30 -0.54 2.90
C ILE A 118 -15.11 -0.08 1.45
N ILE A 119 -14.21 0.89 1.18
CA ILE A 119 -13.83 1.27 -0.18
C ILE A 119 -13.27 0.07 -0.95
N ASP A 120 -12.54 -0.80 -0.26
CA ASP A 120 -12.02 -2.08 -0.79
C ASP A 120 -13.00 -3.25 -0.60
N GLY A 121 -14.28 -2.97 -0.32
CA GLY A 121 -15.30 -4.01 -0.19
C GLY A 121 -15.54 -4.75 -1.50
N ALA A 122 -15.82 -6.06 -1.40
CA ALA A 122 -16.07 -6.89 -2.57
C ALA A 122 -17.29 -6.37 -3.37
N TYR A 123 -17.07 -6.03 -4.64
CA TYR A 123 -18.08 -5.49 -5.55
C TYR A 123 -18.78 -4.20 -5.08
N VAL A 124 -18.13 -3.42 -4.21
CA VAL A 124 -18.64 -2.11 -3.78
C VAL A 124 -18.67 -1.13 -4.96
N PHE A 125 -17.65 -1.16 -5.82
CA PHE A 125 -17.63 -0.43 -7.09
C PHE A 125 -17.65 -1.41 -8.26
N GLU A 126 -18.27 -1.02 -9.36
CA GLU A 126 -18.35 -1.84 -10.59
C GLU A 126 -17.10 -1.69 -11.45
N ASP A 127 -16.55 -0.48 -11.50
CA ASP A 127 -15.37 -0.15 -12.31
C ASP A 127 -14.53 0.99 -11.69
N GLY A 128 -13.36 1.22 -12.28
CA GLY A 128 -12.43 2.26 -11.82
C GLY A 128 -12.97 3.68 -11.99
N GLN A 129 -13.94 3.93 -12.90
CA GLN A 129 -14.54 5.23 -13.07
C GLN A 129 -15.46 5.57 -11.89
N GLN A 130 -16.31 4.65 -11.46
CA GLN A 130 -17.15 4.83 -10.26
C GLN A 130 -16.31 5.12 -9.03
N LEU A 131 -15.20 4.39 -8.85
CA LEU A 131 -14.27 4.63 -7.76
C LEU A 131 -13.64 6.03 -7.86
N SER A 132 -13.20 6.44 -9.05
CA SER A 132 -12.59 7.76 -9.28
C SER A 132 -13.59 8.89 -9.02
N ASP A 133 -14.83 8.72 -9.45
CA ASP A 133 -15.90 9.70 -9.24
C ASP A 133 -16.23 9.84 -7.74
N PHE A 134 -16.31 8.74 -7.02
CA PHE A 134 -16.47 8.75 -5.56
C PHE A 134 -15.32 9.48 -4.88
N VAL A 135 -14.07 9.15 -5.23
CA VAL A 135 -12.87 9.76 -4.63
C VAL A 135 -12.81 11.26 -4.85
N ALA A 136 -13.27 11.74 -6.01
CA ALA A 136 -13.36 13.17 -6.32
C ALA A 136 -14.53 13.88 -5.62
N GLY A 137 -15.50 13.14 -5.06
CA GLY A 137 -16.74 13.64 -4.47
C GLY A 137 -16.61 14.16 -3.04
N GLU A 138 -17.65 14.88 -2.58
CA GLU A 138 -17.73 15.43 -1.20
C GLU A 138 -17.79 14.31 -0.14
N ASP A 139 -18.44 13.19 -0.43
CA ASP A 139 -18.59 12.06 0.51
C ASP A 139 -17.22 11.44 0.83
N SER A 140 -16.34 11.31 -0.17
CA SER A 140 -14.97 10.88 0.02
C SER A 140 -14.15 11.89 0.84
N GLN A 141 -14.39 13.19 0.68
CA GLN A 141 -13.72 14.21 1.50
C GLN A 141 -14.11 14.06 2.97
N GLN A 142 -15.40 13.90 3.27
CA GLN A 142 -15.87 13.70 4.66
C GLN A 142 -15.24 12.45 5.29
N MET A 143 -15.14 11.35 4.54
CA MET A 143 -14.47 10.12 5.00
C MET A 143 -12.98 10.37 5.30
N ARG A 144 -12.25 11.07 4.42
CA ARG A 144 -10.83 11.40 4.64
C ARG A 144 -10.64 12.31 5.86
N ASP A 145 -11.53 13.29 6.06
CA ASP A 145 -11.51 14.17 7.23
C ASP A 145 -11.72 13.37 8.52
N ALA A 146 -12.68 12.44 8.53
CA ALA A 146 -12.93 11.54 9.66
C ALA A 146 -11.76 10.58 9.92
N PHE A 147 -11.14 10.05 8.86
CA PHE A 147 -9.92 9.24 8.98
C PHE A 147 -8.77 10.05 9.61
N THR A 148 -8.55 11.28 9.14
CA THR A 148 -7.51 12.16 9.70
C THR A 148 -7.79 12.50 11.15
N GLU A 149 -9.04 12.80 11.52
CA GLU A 149 -9.41 13.09 12.92
C GLU A 149 -9.16 11.87 13.83
N ALA A 150 -9.45 10.66 13.35
CA ALA A 150 -9.29 9.43 14.12
C ALA A 150 -7.83 8.98 14.25
N SER A 151 -7.02 9.18 13.21
CA SER A 151 -5.67 8.60 13.11
C SER A 151 -4.53 9.60 13.28
N GLY A 152 -4.76 10.89 13.05
CA GLY A 152 -3.71 11.90 12.90
C GLY A 152 -2.90 11.78 11.60
N VAL A 153 -3.37 10.96 10.65
CA VAL A 153 -2.72 10.71 9.35
C VAL A 153 -3.54 11.38 8.25
N THR A 154 -2.87 12.08 7.34
CA THR A 154 -3.50 12.77 6.21
C THR A 154 -3.41 11.94 4.94
N VAL A 155 -4.49 11.87 4.16
CA VAL A 155 -4.52 11.27 2.83
C VAL A 155 -4.25 12.35 1.79
N LEU A 156 -3.13 12.25 1.08
CA LEU A 156 -2.73 13.21 0.04
C LEU A 156 -3.32 12.88 -1.34
N GLY A 157 -3.55 11.61 -1.61
CA GLY A 157 -4.09 11.16 -2.89
C GLY A 157 -4.38 9.67 -2.88
N ALA A 158 -5.01 9.21 -3.96
CA ALA A 158 -5.35 7.81 -4.11
C ALA A 158 -5.47 7.43 -5.58
N TRP A 159 -5.21 6.18 -5.90
CA TRP A 159 -5.33 5.61 -7.26
C TRP A 159 -5.84 4.19 -7.26
N SER A 160 -6.43 3.76 -8.38
CA SER A 160 -6.73 2.35 -8.64
C SER A 160 -5.43 1.61 -8.95
N ALA A 161 -5.21 0.49 -8.29
CA ALA A 161 -4.08 -0.42 -8.51
C ALA A 161 -4.52 -1.73 -9.21
N GLY A 162 -5.60 -1.67 -9.99
CA GLY A 162 -6.17 -2.77 -10.75
C GLY A 162 -7.24 -3.57 -9.99
N ALA A 163 -7.96 -4.40 -10.72
CA ALA A 163 -8.94 -5.31 -10.15
C ALA A 163 -8.27 -6.55 -9.57
N ARG A 164 -8.80 -7.03 -8.45
CA ARG A 164 -8.33 -8.26 -7.79
C ARG A 164 -9.05 -9.49 -8.34
N HIS A 165 -8.29 -10.55 -8.50
CA HIS A 165 -8.72 -11.82 -9.09
C HIS A 165 -8.22 -13.00 -8.28
N PHE A 166 -8.91 -14.14 -8.36
CA PHE A 166 -8.47 -15.36 -7.70
C PHE A 166 -7.40 -16.08 -8.52
N THR A 167 -6.37 -16.64 -7.84
CA THR A 167 -5.55 -17.71 -8.40
C THR A 167 -5.65 -18.96 -7.54
N ALA A 168 -5.63 -20.13 -8.18
CA ALA A 168 -5.64 -21.44 -7.52
C ALA A 168 -5.11 -22.53 -8.49
N ASN A 169 -4.96 -23.79 -7.99
CA ASN A 169 -4.66 -24.94 -8.84
C ASN A 169 -5.93 -25.64 -9.36
N GLN A 170 -7.04 -24.95 -9.33
CA GLN A 170 -8.31 -25.27 -10.00
C GLN A 170 -9.03 -24.00 -10.41
N PRO A 171 -9.85 -24.01 -11.48
CA PRO A 171 -10.61 -22.85 -11.88
C PRO A 171 -11.66 -22.48 -10.83
N ILE A 172 -11.83 -21.19 -10.54
CA ILE A 172 -12.85 -20.63 -9.66
C ILE A 172 -13.81 -19.85 -10.55
N ARG A 173 -15.02 -20.39 -10.75
CA ARG A 173 -16.06 -19.77 -11.59
C ARG A 173 -17.27 -19.29 -10.80
N THR A 174 -17.55 -19.94 -9.66
CA THR A 174 -18.69 -19.65 -8.81
C THR A 174 -18.26 -19.60 -7.34
N PRO A 175 -19.05 -19.02 -6.43
CA PRO A 175 -18.77 -19.04 -5.00
C PRO A 175 -18.58 -20.46 -4.41
N GLU A 176 -19.25 -21.46 -5.00
CA GLU A 176 -19.15 -22.85 -4.59
C GLU A 176 -17.75 -23.45 -4.84
N ASP A 177 -17.03 -22.97 -5.85
CA ASP A 177 -15.67 -23.41 -6.18
C ASP A 177 -14.64 -22.99 -5.12
N LEU A 178 -14.96 -22.01 -4.27
CA LEU A 178 -14.12 -21.61 -3.14
C LEU A 178 -14.24 -22.57 -1.94
N GLN A 179 -15.28 -23.41 -1.89
CA GLN A 179 -15.54 -24.26 -0.74
C GLN A 179 -14.44 -25.32 -0.56
N GLY A 180 -13.90 -25.38 0.64
CA GLY A 180 -12.84 -26.32 1.01
C GLY A 180 -11.44 -25.92 0.54
N LEU A 181 -11.29 -24.77 -0.13
CA LEU A 181 -9.99 -24.17 -0.42
C LEU A 181 -9.57 -23.27 0.73
N ARG A 182 -8.32 -23.40 1.15
CA ARG A 182 -7.66 -22.44 2.04
C ARG A 182 -7.19 -21.27 1.18
N MET A 183 -8.02 -20.24 1.08
CA MET A 183 -7.72 -19.06 0.28
C MET A 183 -6.93 -18.05 1.11
N ARG A 184 -5.77 -17.64 0.63
CA ARG A 184 -5.02 -16.57 1.30
C ARG A 184 -5.69 -15.23 1.06
N PHE A 185 -5.89 -14.50 2.14
CA PHE A 185 -6.22 -13.08 2.14
C PHE A 185 -5.20 -12.29 2.95
N PRO A 186 -4.98 -11.00 2.65
CA PRO A 186 -4.23 -10.11 3.53
C PRO A 186 -4.85 -10.05 4.93
N ASN A 187 -4.00 -9.85 5.95
CA ASN A 187 -4.46 -9.71 7.33
C ASN A 187 -5.04 -8.30 7.56
N SER A 188 -6.30 -8.10 7.22
CA SER A 188 -7.07 -6.91 7.59
C SER A 188 -8.55 -7.25 7.75
N PRO A 189 -9.30 -6.52 8.58
CA PRO A 189 -10.72 -6.79 8.82
C PRO A 189 -11.54 -6.81 7.53
N GLN A 190 -11.32 -5.87 6.62
CA GLN A 190 -12.07 -5.79 5.36
C GLN A 190 -11.78 -6.97 4.42
N PHE A 191 -10.53 -7.42 4.29
CA PHE A 191 -10.22 -8.60 3.48
C PHE A 191 -10.83 -9.88 4.03
N LEU A 192 -10.86 -10.05 5.37
CA LEU A 192 -11.54 -11.18 6.00
C LEU A 192 -13.04 -11.10 5.77
N MET A 193 -13.64 -9.92 5.88
CA MET A 193 -15.04 -9.69 5.56
C MET A 193 -15.35 -9.99 4.09
N ASN A 194 -14.50 -9.58 3.15
CA ASN A 194 -14.64 -9.90 1.72
C ASN A 194 -14.60 -11.42 1.48
N ALA A 195 -13.70 -12.14 2.16
CA ALA A 195 -13.63 -13.61 2.06
C ALA A 195 -14.96 -14.25 2.48
N GLU A 196 -15.50 -13.89 3.65
CA GLU A 196 -16.79 -14.40 4.13
C GLU A 196 -17.94 -14.03 3.19
N ALA A 197 -17.95 -12.77 2.71
CA ALA A 197 -18.95 -12.27 1.77
C ALA A 197 -18.97 -13.07 0.47
N MET A 198 -17.81 -13.52 -0.02
CA MET A 198 -17.69 -14.33 -1.23
C MET A 198 -17.80 -15.85 -0.97
N GLY A 199 -17.81 -16.28 0.31
CA GLY A 199 -17.91 -17.68 0.70
C GLY A 199 -16.58 -18.44 0.75
N ALA A 200 -15.48 -17.74 0.87
CA ALA A 200 -14.14 -18.31 1.04
C ALA A 200 -13.80 -18.55 2.51
N GLU A 201 -12.95 -19.55 2.77
CA GLU A 201 -12.26 -19.71 4.04
C GLU A 201 -10.91 -18.96 3.97
N ALA A 202 -10.81 -17.83 4.70
CA ALA A 202 -9.59 -17.03 4.71
C ALA A 202 -8.48 -17.68 5.55
N THR A 203 -7.27 -17.66 5.01
CA THR A 203 -6.02 -17.93 5.73
C THR A 203 -5.14 -16.69 5.61
N GLU A 204 -4.82 -16.08 6.74
CA GLU A 204 -4.02 -14.86 6.78
C GLU A 204 -2.55 -15.18 6.57
N VAL A 205 -1.95 -14.58 5.54
CA VAL A 205 -0.50 -14.67 5.25
C VAL A 205 -0.05 -13.30 4.75
N ALA A 206 1.08 -12.79 5.24
CA ALA A 206 1.68 -11.55 4.77
C ALA A 206 2.04 -11.64 3.27
N TYR A 207 2.04 -10.48 2.58
CA TYR A 207 2.27 -10.46 1.13
C TYR A 207 3.65 -11.03 0.75
N GLU A 208 4.67 -10.67 1.50
CA GLU A 208 6.06 -11.12 1.32
C GLU A 208 6.25 -12.64 1.56
N GLU A 209 5.32 -13.31 2.26
CA GLU A 209 5.34 -14.73 2.53
C GLU A 209 4.48 -15.56 1.56
N LEU A 210 3.67 -14.89 0.73
CA LEU A 210 2.63 -15.51 -0.09
C LEU A 210 3.16 -16.56 -1.05
N TYR A 211 4.22 -16.26 -1.81
CA TYR A 211 4.80 -17.22 -2.75
C TYR A 211 5.21 -18.53 -2.07
N LEU A 212 5.88 -18.45 -0.91
CA LEU A 212 6.30 -19.61 -0.14
C LEU A 212 5.12 -20.37 0.45
N ALA A 213 4.07 -19.69 0.89
CA ALA A 213 2.87 -20.32 1.43
C ALA A 213 2.14 -21.15 0.37
N LEU A 214 2.02 -20.64 -0.86
CA LEU A 214 1.48 -21.37 -2.01
C LEU A 214 2.39 -22.52 -2.43
N GLN A 215 3.70 -22.30 -2.56
CA GLN A 215 4.67 -23.32 -2.95
C GLN A 215 4.69 -24.50 -1.97
N GLN A 216 4.53 -24.23 -0.68
CA GLN A 216 4.52 -25.25 0.38
C GLN A 216 3.14 -25.89 0.57
N GLY A 217 2.10 -25.39 -0.10
CA GLY A 217 0.73 -25.84 0.07
C GLY A 217 0.14 -25.52 1.44
N THR A 218 0.61 -24.44 2.10
CA THR A 218 -0.01 -23.92 3.31
C THR A 218 -1.39 -23.34 2.99
N VAL A 219 -1.50 -22.70 1.82
CA VAL A 219 -2.73 -22.22 1.21
C VAL A 219 -2.88 -22.82 -0.18
N ASP A 220 -4.12 -22.95 -0.66
CA ASP A 220 -4.46 -23.57 -1.94
C ASP A 220 -4.63 -22.55 -3.06
N GLY A 221 -4.90 -21.30 -2.71
CA GLY A 221 -5.07 -20.18 -3.61
C GLY A 221 -4.96 -18.83 -2.90
N GLN A 222 -5.12 -17.77 -3.67
CA GLN A 222 -5.04 -16.39 -3.19
C GLN A 222 -5.86 -15.44 -4.07
N GLU A 223 -5.90 -14.16 -3.74
CA GLU A 223 -6.48 -13.11 -4.53
C GLU A 223 -5.57 -11.87 -4.55
N ASN A 224 -5.40 -11.26 -5.71
CA ASN A 224 -4.60 -10.05 -5.93
C ASN A 224 -4.90 -9.40 -7.29
N PRO A 225 -4.47 -8.15 -7.50
CA PRO A 225 -4.34 -7.58 -8.84
C PRO A 225 -3.32 -8.33 -9.69
N ILE A 226 -3.51 -8.32 -11.00
CA ILE A 226 -2.64 -9.00 -11.96
C ILE A 226 -1.19 -8.53 -11.83
N VAL A 227 -0.95 -7.24 -11.63
CA VAL A 227 0.39 -6.67 -11.43
C VAL A 227 1.11 -7.30 -10.23
N ASN A 228 0.38 -7.61 -9.15
CA ASN A 228 0.96 -8.24 -7.96
C ASN A 228 1.21 -9.74 -8.19
N ILE A 229 0.33 -10.41 -8.94
CA ILE A 229 0.45 -11.83 -9.29
C ILE A 229 1.71 -12.05 -10.15
N ASP A 230 1.95 -11.18 -11.13
CA ASP A 230 3.13 -11.25 -12.00
C ASP A 230 4.43 -10.88 -11.25
N ALA A 231 4.40 -9.81 -10.45
CA ALA A 231 5.58 -9.30 -9.75
C ALA A 231 6.24 -10.31 -8.82
N ILE A 232 5.45 -11.19 -8.19
CA ILE A 232 5.97 -12.25 -7.31
C ILE A 232 5.89 -13.64 -7.95
N SER A 233 5.77 -13.70 -9.28
CA SER A 233 5.86 -14.93 -10.10
C SER A 233 4.87 -16.03 -9.68
N LEU A 234 3.62 -15.69 -9.33
CA LEU A 234 2.66 -16.71 -8.88
C LEU A 234 2.28 -17.73 -9.95
N ALA A 235 2.50 -17.45 -11.24
CA ALA A 235 2.36 -18.43 -12.32
C ALA A 235 3.29 -19.65 -12.18
N GLU A 236 4.33 -19.58 -11.35
CA GLU A 236 5.19 -20.74 -11.05
C GLU A 236 4.57 -21.73 -10.06
N VAL A 237 3.56 -21.30 -9.30
CA VAL A 237 2.96 -22.06 -8.18
C VAL A 237 1.43 -22.09 -8.21
N GLN A 238 0.80 -21.49 -9.22
CA GLN A 238 -0.65 -21.45 -9.43
C GLN A 238 -0.98 -21.69 -10.91
N ASP A 239 -1.91 -22.63 -11.18
CA ASP A 239 -2.25 -23.05 -12.55
C ASP A 239 -3.31 -22.17 -13.21
N TYR A 240 -4.18 -21.50 -12.44
CA TYR A 240 -5.35 -20.77 -12.95
C TYR A 240 -5.42 -19.34 -12.38
N LEU A 241 -5.74 -18.39 -13.26
CA LEU A 241 -6.20 -17.05 -12.94
C LEU A 241 -7.69 -16.93 -13.30
N SER A 242 -8.56 -16.79 -12.31
CA SER A 242 -9.99 -16.59 -12.52
C SER A 242 -10.34 -15.12 -12.46
N LEU A 243 -10.76 -14.53 -13.60
CA LEU A 243 -11.01 -13.10 -13.76
C LEU A 243 -12.31 -12.68 -13.06
N SER A 244 -12.32 -12.74 -11.75
CA SER A 244 -13.48 -12.41 -10.91
C SER A 244 -13.73 -10.91 -10.77
N GLY A 245 -12.68 -10.08 -10.85
CA GLY A 245 -12.79 -8.63 -10.64
C GLY A 245 -13.52 -8.25 -9.35
N HIS A 246 -13.35 -9.06 -8.31
CA HIS A 246 -14.21 -9.01 -7.12
C HIS A 246 -13.96 -7.79 -6.22
N GLN A 247 -12.86 -7.10 -6.43
CA GLN A 247 -12.51 -5.89 -5.69
C GLN A 247 -11.66 -5.00 -6.57
N LEU A 248 -11.92 -3.70 -6.58
CA LEU A 248 -10.98 -2.73 -7.14
C LEU A 248 -9.96 -2.42 -6.04
N ASN A 249 -8.69 -2.75 -6.31
CA ASN A 249 -7.62 -2.48 -5.34
C ASN A 249 -7.32 -0.99 -5.33
N PHE A 250 -7.46 -0.37 -4.18
CA PHE A 250 -7.32 1.06 -4.02
C PHE A 250 -6.17 1.40 -3.10
N ASN A 251 -5.19 2.15 -3.62
CA ASN A 251 -4.06 2.62 -2.84
C ASN A 251 -4.20 4.09 -2.50
N LEU A 252 -3.89 4.42 -1.25
CA LEU A 252 -3.83 5.77 -0.73
C LEU A 252 -2.39 6.15 -0.42
N VAL A 253 -2.00 7.36 -0.77
CA VAL A 253 -0.76 7.98 -0.31
C VAL A 253 -1.07 8.70 0.98
N ILE A 254 -0.49 8.20 2.06
CA ILE A 254 -0.72 8.73 3.41
C ILE A 254 0.55 9.38 3.95
N VAL A 255 0.37 10.43 4.76
CA VAL A 255 1.44 11.14 5.46
C VAL A 255 1.08 11.28 6.93
N GLY A 256 2.04 10.97 7.81
CA GLY A 256 1.91 11.04 9.25
C GLY A 256 1.94 12.48 9.81
N PRO A 257 2.11 12.61 11.15
CA PRO A 257 2.12 13.92 11.83
C PRO A 257 3.14 14.92 11.29
N VAL A 258 4.17 14.46 10.58
CA VAL A 258 5.15 15.29 9.90
C VAL A 258 4.53 16.31 8.96
N TRP A 259 3.33 16.03 8.41
CA TRP A 259 2.59 16.95 7.54
C TRP A 259 2.39 18.33 8.16
N GLU A 260 2.02 18.39 9.42
CA GLU A 260 1.80 19.64 10.15
C GLU A 260 3.09 20.45 10.44
N GLU A 261 4.24 19.80 10.28
CA GLU A 261 5.55 20.43 10.48
C GLU A 261 6.15 21.01 9.19
N LEU A 262 5.59 20.63 8.03
CA LEU A 262 6.01 21.14 6.73
C LEU A 262 5.55 22.59 6.54
N THR A 263 6.34 23.39 5.81
CA THR A 263 5.92 24.71 5.37
C THR A 263 4.81 24.60 4.32
N GLU A 264 4.01 25.65 4.14
CA GLU A 264 2.96 25.69 3.09
C GLU A 264 3.54 25.43 1.69
N GLU A 265 4.78 25.87 1.41
CA GLU A 265 5.46 25.64 0.14
C GLU A 265 5.83 24.16 -0.02
N GLN A 266 6.32 23.49 1.03
CA GLN A 266 6.62 22.06 1.05
C GLN A 266 5.36 21.20 0.95
N GLN A 267 4.29 21.55 1.67
CA GLN A 267 2.99 20.88 1.57
C GLN A 267 2.43 20.98 0.14
N THR A 268 2.52 22.16 -0.48
CA THR A 268 2.06 22.35 -1.86
C THR A 268 2.86 21.51 -2.82
N ALA A 269 4.19 21.50 -2.74
CA ALA A 269 5.05 20.71 -3.60
C ALA A 269 4.78 19.20 -3.46
N LEU A 270 4.63 18.72 -2.22
CA LEU A 270 4.32 17.30 -1.98
C LEU A 270 2.92 16.92 -2.50
N GLN A 271 1.92 17.79 -2.32
CA GLN A 271 0.57 17.57 -2.82
C GLN A 271 0.52 17.55 -4.36
N GLU A 272 1.26 18.43 -5.04
CA GLU A 272 1.38 18.47 -6.51
C GLU A 272 2.08 17.21 -7.02
N ALA A 273 3.16 16.76 -6.37
CA ALA A 273 3.87 15.53 -6.70
C ALA A 273 2.97 14.28 -6.57
N VAL A 274 2.17 14.20 -5.50
CA VAL A 274 1.20 13.12 -5.33
C VAL A 274 0.10 13.19 -6.39
N THR A 275 -0.36 14.38 -6.76
CA THR A 275 -1.38 14.56 -7.81
C THR A 275 -0.88 14.07 -9.17
N GLU A 276 0.39 14.30 -9.51
CA GLU A 276 1.00 13.78 -10.72
C GLU A 276 1.08 12.25 -10.71
N ALA A 277 1.51 11.66 -9.60
CA ALA A 277 1.52 10.19 -9.45
C ALA A 277 0.12 9.57 -9.57
N VAL A 278 -0.91 10.20 -8.97
CA VAL A 278 -2.32 9.78 -9.09
C VAL A 278 -2.77 9.74 -10.55
N ALA A 279 -2.31 10.67 -11.38
CA ALA A 279 -2.66 10.71 -12.79
C ALA A 279 -1.94 9.63 -13.62
N GLN A 280 -0.73 9.23 -13.22
CA GLN A 280 0.10 8.29 -14.00
C GLN A 280 -0.14 6.83 -13.66
N VAL A 281 -0.27 6.47 -12.37
CA VAL A 281 -0.31 5.07 -11.90
C VAL A 281 -1.37 4.22 -12.60
N PRO A 282 -2.64 4.66 -12.80
CA PRO A 282 -3.64 3.81 -13.43
C PRO A 282 -3.25 3.34 -14.84
N GLY A 283 -2.66 4.23 -15.66
CA GLY A 283 -2.18 3.87 -17.00
C GLY A 283 -1.05 2.84 -16.97
N CYS A 284 -0.10 2.99 -16.04
CA CYS A 284 0.99 2.03 -15.83
C CYS A 284 0.46 0.66 -15.36
N VAL A 285 -0.58 0.65 -14.52
CA VAL A 285 -1.24 -0.59 -14.07
C VAL A 285 -1.89 -1.29 -15.26
N GLU A 286 -2.69 -0.60 -16.06
CA GLU A 286 -3.36 -1.15 -17.24
C GLU A 286 -2.36 -1.76 -18.25
N GLU A 287 -1.24 -1.07 -18.52
CA GLU A 287 -0.19 -1.56 -19.41
C GLU A 287 0.45 -2.84 -18.86
N THR A 288 0.84 -2.84 -17.58
CA THR A 288 1.46 -4.00 -16.93
C THR A 288 0.51 -5.20 -16.87
N GLU A 289 -0.78 -4.99 -16.57
CA GLU A 289 -1.80 -6.05 -16.59
C GLU A 289 -1.97 -6.67 -17.99
N ALA A 290 -2.03 -5.82 -19.01
CA ALA A 290 -2.15 -6.29 -20.40
C ALA A 290 -0.93 -7.13 -20.83
N GLU A 291 0.28 -6.69 -20.48
CA GLU A 291 1.52 -7.44 -20.74
C GLU A 291 1.55 -8.80 -20.02
N ALA A 292 1.18 -8.84 -18.75
CA ALA A 292 1.14 -10.07 -17.96
C ALA A 292 0.13 -11.07 -18.55
N LEU A 293 -1.09 -10.62 -18.89
CA LEU A 293 -2.11 -11.46 -19.51
C LEU A 293 -1.66 -12.02 -20.87
N GLU A 294 -1.03 -11.20 -21.72
CA GLU A 294 -0.51 -11.66 -23.02
C GLU A 294 0.64 -12.66 -22.83
N LYS A 295 1.53 -12.42 -21.88
CA LYS A 295 2.62 -13.33 -21.51
C LYS A 295 2.05 -14.71 -21.13
N TRP A 296 1.07 -14.78 -20.23
CA TRP A 296 0.50 -16.05 -19.78
C TRP A 296 -0.33 -16.75 -20.86
N ARG A 297 -1.10 -16.00 -21.69
CA ARG A 297 -1.80 -16.56 -22.85
C ARG A 297 -0.85 -17.19 -23.87
N SER A 298 0.34 -16.57 -24.07
CA SER A 298 1.31 -17.04 -25.06
C SER A 298 2.18 -18.19 -24.55
N SER A 299 2.56 -18.17 -23.27
CA SER A 299 3.40 -19.20 -22.65
C SER A 299 2.61 -20.42 -22.19
N GLY A 300 1.36 -20.22 -21.75
CA GLY A 300 0.55 -21.26 -21.12
C GLY A 300 0.96 -21.57 -19.67
N ASP A 301 1.74 -20.68 -19.02
CA ASP A 301 2.19 -20.87 -17.65
C ASP A 301 1.04 -20.72 -16.64
N MET A 302 -0.02 -19.99 -16.99
CA MET A 302 -1.23 -19.82 -16.18
C MET A 302 -2.45 -19.81 -17.10
N GLU A 303 -3.45 -20.66 -16.83
CA GLU A 303 -4.71 -20.68 -17.58
C GLU A 303 -5.64 -19.55 -17.11
N ILE A 304 -6.12 -18.72 -18.05
CA ILE A 304 -7.00 -17.59 -17.77
C ILE A 304 -8.45 -18.04 -17.89
N VAL A 305 -9.19 -18.01 -16.78
CA VAL A 305 -10.62 -18.34 -16.69
C VAL A 305 -11.42 -17.07 -16.84
N GLU A 306 -12.07 -16.90 -18.01
CA GLU A 306 -12.84 -15.71 -18.36
C GLU A 306 -14.36 -15.88 -18.08
N ASP A 307 -14.82 -17.12 -17.85
CA ASP A 307 -16.22 -17.48 -17.65
C ASP A 307 -16.63 -17.54 -16.17
N VAL A 308 -16.16 -16.57 -15.37
CA VAL A 308 -16.54 -16.42 -13.97
C VAL A 308 -17.95 -15.86 -13.84
N ASP A 309 -18.80 -16.45 -13.01
CA ASP A 309 -20.14 -15.94 -12.67
C ASP A 309 -20.05 -14.78 -11.66
N VAL A 310 -19.63 -13.62 -12.18
CA VAL A 310 -19.45 -12.38 -11.42
C VAL A 310 -20.75 -11.97 -10.70
N ASP A 311 -21.91 -12.21 -11.33
CA ASP A 311 -23.20 -11.85 -10.74
C ASP A 311 -23.54 -12.68 -9.52
N ALA A 312 -23.17 -13.97 -9.52
CA ALA A 312 -23.35 -14.82 -8.33
C ALA A 312 -22.48 -14.35 -7.15
N PHE A 313 -21.22 -13.99 -7.42
CA PHE A 313 -20.31 -13.43 -6.40
C PHE A 313 -20.81 -12.08 -5.87
N ARG A 314 -21.19 -11.16 -6.79
CA ARG A 314 -21.71 -9.82 -6.45
C ARG A 314 -22.97 -9.92 -5.57
N THR A 315 -23.94 -10.72 -5.99
CA THR A 315 -25.19 -10.89 -5.24
C THR A 315 -24.92 -11.39 -3.82
N ARG A 316 -24.06 -12.39 -3.69
CA ARG A 316 -23.69 -12.94 -2.38
C ARG A 316 -22.99 -11.90 -1.50
N ALA A 317 -22.05 -11.12 -2.08
CA ALA A 317 -21.33 -10.10 -1.34
C ALA A 317 -22.26 -8.98 -0.85
N GLN A 318 -23.16 -8.50 -1.70
CA GLN A 318 -24.15 -7.47 -1.35
C GLN A 318 -25.08 -7.94 -0.23
N GLU A 319 -25.64 -9.16 -0.36
CA GLU A 319 -26.49 -9.75 0.70
C GLU A 319 -25.75 -9.87 2.03
N TYR A 320 -24.46 -10.23 2.00
CA TYR A 320 -23.64 -10.32 3.20
C TYR A 320 -23.41 -8.95 3.84
N PHE A 321 -23.02 -7.94 3.07
CA PHE A 321 -22.78 -6.58 3.58
C PHE A 321 -24.05 -5.94 4.15
N GLU A 322 -25.20 -6.08 3.49
CA GLU A 322 -26.49 -5.59 4.00
C GLU A 322 -26.87 -6.19 5.36
N GLN A 323 -26.43 -7.42 5.65
CA GLN A 323 -26.77 -8.14 6.88
C GLN A 323 -25.75 -7.96 8.00
N ASN A 324 -24.49 -7.63 7.68
CA ASN A 324 -23.39 -7.69 8.63
C ASN A 324 -22.68 -6.35 8.86
N LEU A 325 -22.85 -5.35 7.99
CA LEU A 325 -22.27 -4.03 8.23
C LEU A 325 -23.12 -3.29 9.29
N GLU A 326 -22.42 -2.56 10.18
CA GLU A 326 -23.02 -1.78 11.26
C GLU A 326 -22.34 -0.40 11.39
N GLY A 327 -22.99 0.54 12.06
CA GLY A 327 -22.43 1.86 12.43
C GLY A 327 -21.97 2.67 11.22
N ASP A 328 -20.87 3.36 11.39
CA ASP A 328 -20.31 4.30 10.39
C ASP A 328 -19.88 3.59 9.10
N THR A 329 -19.46 2.32 9.18
CA THR A 329 -19.11 1.51 8.00
C THR A 329 -20.36 1.23 7.14
N LEU A 330 -21.50 0.93 7.76
CA LEU A 330 -22.76 0.77 7.04
C LEU A 330 -23.23 2.10 6.42
N GLU A 331 -23.09 3.21 7.14
CA GLU A 331 -23.47 4.53 6.63
C GLU A 331 -22.61 4.90 5.40
N LEU A 332 -21.30 4.67 5.45
CA LEU A 332 -20.42 4.91 4.33
C LEU A 332 -20.73 3.99 3.13
N TYR A 333 -20.97 2.70 3.38
CA TYR A 333 -21.40 1.75 2.33
C TYR A 333 -22.68 2.23 1.62
N GLN A 334 -23.69 2.64 2.38
CA GLN A 334 -24.94 3.17 1.82
C GLN A 334 -24.74 4.48 1.04
N THR A 335 -23.86 5.34 1.52
CA THR A 335 -23.46 6.57 0.83
C THR A 335 -22.82 6.26 -0.51
N ILE A 336 -21.86 5.33 -0.55
CA ILE A 336 -21.22 4.88 -1.79
C ILE A 336 -22.29 4.32 -2.75
N GLN A 337 -23.14 3.38 -2.30
CA GLN A 337 -24.18 2.80 -3.14
C GLN A 337 -25.16 3.84 -3.70
N SER A 338 -25.43 4.91 -2.95
CA SER A 338 -26.30 5.99 -3.39
C SER A 338 -25.64 6.89 -4.42
N SER A 339 -24.32 7.11 -4.32
CA SER A 339 -23.55 7.97 -5.24
C SER A 339 -23.30 7.31 -6.59
N ILE A 340 -23.19 5.97 -6.63
CA ILE A 340 -22.91 5.22 -7.87
C ILE A 340 -24.18 4.70 -8.58
N GLY A 341 -25.34 4.67 -7.91
CA GLY A 341 -26.61 4.19 -8.43
C GLY A 341 -27.52 5.27 -9.05
N GLY A 342 -27.02 6.52 -9.20
CA GLY A 342 -27.78 7.68 -9.67
C GLY A 342 -27.75 7.92 -11.19
#